data_c5975e619d99ae61776076ab935dd7fd
#
_entry.id   c5975e619d99ae61776076ab935dd7fd
#
_cell.length_a   1.000
_cell.length_b   1.000
_cell.length_c   1.000
_cell.angle_alpha   90.00
_cell.angle_beta   90.00
_cell.angle_gamma   90.00
#
_symmetry.space_group_name_H-M   'P 1'
#
loop_
_entity.id
_entity.type
_entity.pdbx_description
1 polymer ?
#
loop_
_entity_poly.entity_id
_entity_poly.type
_entity_poly.pdbx_seq_one_letter_code
_entity_poly.pdbx_strand_id
1 'polypeptide(L)'
;MDIEKSLVRHFANLDSFNEIWNKGIRSEHFFDDGVRELFDYSLDYYIRSEFKSTVDQDFLETKFADYFVRNEWPEEEYLVGVLIEEMMTKYRKATTQSVLLKAATALESDPESGIALALNSLSKIQNDTSTRERLEVYGEGYDRRVNNYLEEVANPTRDKKGIYLGWDELNDHMYGIQKGELAVVVGIPNVGKSWVGSVIALEAARRKNKVYFASLELRKELTLMRLDCLASGVPYSRYERGQLTPNELRRLKEAREEIMEFGEYLMIDSPARKNERSVLELYSKAKHWGADM
;
A
#
# COMPACT_ATOMS: atom_id res chain seq x y z
N MET A 1 -22.77 11.25 23.08
CA MET A 1 -21.41 11.63 23.51
C MET A 1 -20.78 12.46 22.42
N ASP A 2 -20.25 13.62 22.73
CA ASP A 2 -19.47 14.42 21.79
C ASP A 2 -17.99 14.05 21.90
N ILE A 3 -17.56 13.16 21.01
CA ILE A 3 -16.22 12.58 21.01
C ILE A 3 -15.13 13.65 20.87
N GLU A 4 -15.38 14.66 20.03
CA GLU A 4 -14.42 15.72 19.75
C GLU A 4 -14.17 16.58 20.98
N LYS A 5 -15.25 17.00 21.65
CA LYS A 5 -15.16 17.74 22.91
C LYS A 5 -14.57 16.91 24.06
N SER A 6 -14.85 15.59 24.09
CA SER A 6 -14.21 14.70 25.08
C SER A 6 -12.69 14.64 24.88
N LEU A 7 -12.19 14.69 23.63
CA LEU A 7 -10.76 14.71 23.36
C LEU A 7 -10.06 15.99 23.81
N VAL A 8 -10.75 17.14 23.84
CA VAL A 8 -10.15 18.44 24.26
C VAL A 8 -9.52 18.37 25.65
N ARG A 9 -10.14 17.63 26.60
CA ARG A 9 -9.60 17.45 27.95
C ARG A 9 -8.22 16.77 27.97
N HIS A 10 -7.93 16.00 26.94
CA HIS A 10 -6.64 15.31 26.80
C HIS A 10 -5.56 16.16 26.14
N PHE A 11 -5.90 17.35 25.60
CA PHE A 11 -4.90 18.22 24.96
C PHE A 11 -3.92 18.85 25.94
N ALA A 12 -4.32 19.00 27.20
CA ALA A 12 -3.48 19.54 28.27
C ALA A 12 -2.64 18.46 29.00
N ASN A 13 -2.84 17.19 28.71
CA ASN A 13 -2.09 16.09 29.29
C ASN A 13 -1.05 15.58 28.31
N LEU A 14 0.24 15.60 28.67
CA LEU A 14 1.35 15.26 27.80
C LEU A 14 1.25 13.81 27.26
N ASP A 15 0.98 12.84 28.13
CA ASP A 15 0.92 11.43 27.73
C ASP A 15 -0.26 11.17 26.80
N SER A 16 -1.42 11.74 27.11
CA SER A 16 -2.61 11.65 26.27
C SER A 16 -2.42 12.36 24.93
N PHE A 17 -1.78 13.53 24.91
CA PHE A 17 -1.52 14.26 23.68
C PHE A 17 -0.49 13.53 22.80
N ASN A 18 0.52 12.94 23.41
CA ASN A 18 1.46 12.03 22.73
C ASN A 18 0.72 10.85 22.08
N GLU A 19 -0.23 10.23 22.78
CA GLU A 19 -1.02 9.14 22.22
C GLU A 19 -1.88 9.62 21.05
N ILE A 20 -2.57 10.77 21.19
CA ILE A 20 -3.36 11.39 20.12
C ILE A 20 -2.50 11.66 18.88
N TRP A 21 -1.31 12.25 19.06
CA TRP A 21 -0.39 12.55 17.98
C TRP A 21 0.18 11.30 17.32
N ASN A 22 0.62 10.33 18.11
CA ASN A 22 1.22 9.07 17.63
C ASN A 22 0.21 8.17 16.91
N LYS A 23 -1.04 8.16 17.36
CA LYS A 23 -2.16 7.49 16.65
C LYS A 23 -2.60 8.22 15.39
N GLY A 24 -1.98 9.34 15.10
CA GLY A 24 -2.13 10.05 13.84
C GLY A 24 -3.36 10.93 13.74
N ILE A 25 -3.94 11.38 14.85
CA ILE A 25 -4.96 12.43 14.81
C ILE A 25 -4.33 13.74 14.33
N ARG A 26 -5.01 14.44 13.45
CA ARG A 26 -4.61 15.70 12.84
C ARG A 26 -5.82 16.62 12.76
N SER A 27 -5.58 17.90 12.48
CA SER A 27 -6.61 18.94 12.39
C SER A 27 -7.78 18.58 11.48
N GLU A 28 -7.50 17.94 10.35
CA GLU A 28 -8.51 17.51 9.38
C GLU A 28 -9.48 16.44 9.90
N HIS A 29 -9.17 15.77 11.01
CA HIS A 29 -10.05 14.76 11.60
C HIS A 29 -11.19 15.37 12.44
N PHE A 30 -11.08 16.64 12.83
CA PHE A 30 -12.09 17.34 13.59
C PHE A 30 -13.11 18.03 12.68
N PHE A 31 -14.38 17.83 12.97
CA PHE A 31 -15.50 18.47 12.26
C PHE A 31 -15.92 19.78 12.92
N ASP A 32 -15.73 19.90 14.24
CA ASP A 32 -15.96 21.12 14.98
C ASP A 32 -14.78 22.08 14.82
N ASP A 33 -15.02 23.25 14.23
CA ASP A 33 -13.98 24.23 13.96
C ASP A 33 -13.30 24.76 15.21
N GLY A 34 -14.03 24.88 16.33
CA GLY A 34 -13.46 25.30 17.60
C GLY A 34 -12.56 24.24 18.22
N VAL A 35 -12.94 22.97 18.16
CA VAL A 35 -12.06 21.87 18.59
C VAL A 35 -10.81 21.79 17.71
N ARG A 36 -10.97 22.02 16.41
CA ARG A 36 -9.83 22.06 15.47
C ARG A 36 -8.85 23.16 15.84
N GLU A 37 -9.34 24.37 16.14
CA GLU A 37 -8.52 25.51 16.53
C GLU A 37 -7.78 25.25 17.86
N LEU A 38 -8.46 24.64 18.84
CA LEU A 38 -7.87 24.19 20.09
C LEU A 38 -6.75 23.16 19.88
N PHE A 39 -6.99 22.19 19.00
CA PHE A 39 -5.99 21.17 18.65
C PHE A 39 -4.77 21.80 17.98
N ASP A 40 -4.98 22.67 16.99
CA ASP A 40 -3.89 23.33 16.26
C ASP A 40 -3.02 24.18 17.17
N TYR A 41 -3.66 24.89 18.11
CA TYR A 41 -2.94 25.68 19.11
C TYR A 41 -2.12 24.79 20.05
N SER A 42 -2.70 23.71 20.55
CA SER A 42 -2.03 22.76 21.43
C SER A 42 -0.87 22.08 20.71
N LEU A 43 -1.04 21.75 19.42
CA LEU A 43 -0.02 21.17 18.58
C LEU A 43 1.16 22.13 18.33
N ASP A 44 0.89 23.39 18.02
CA ASP A 44 1.94 24.40 17.85
C ASP A 44 2.78 24.56 19.11
N TYR A 45 2.14 24.60 20.28
CA TYR A 45 2.84 24.64 21.56
C TYR A 45 3.67 23.38 21.81
N TYR A 46 3.11 22.19 21.56
CA TYR A 46 3.77 20.90 21.71
C TYR A 46 5.01 20.78 20.82
N ILE A 47 4.92 21.22 19.57
CA ILE A 47 6.07 21.27 18.65
C ILE A 47 7.13 22.25 19.14
N ARG A 48 6.75 23.46 19.56
CA ARG A 48 7.71 24.48 20.07
C ARG A 48 8.38 24.05 21.37
N SER A 49 7.75 23.21 22.18
CA SER A 49 8.34 22.62 23.37
C SER A 49 9.30 21.47 23.08
N GLU A 50 9.58 21.19 21.80
CA GLU A 50 10.34 20.01 21.36
C GLU A 50 9.71 18.69 21.86
N PHE A 51 8.38 18.61 21.85
CA PHE A 51 7.59 17.45 22.31
C PHE A 51 7.71 17.13 23.81
N LYS A 52 8.09 18.10 24.62
CA LYS A 52 8.35 17.92 26.07
C LYS A 52 7.21 18.37 26.96
N SER A 53 6.30 19.21 26.46
CA SER A 53 5.16 19.73 27.24
C SER A 53 3.97 20.09 26.35
N THR A 54 2.80 20.09 26.97
CA THR A 54 1.53 20.55 26.39
C THR A 54 1.08 21.87 27.03
N VAL A 55 0.06 22.48 26.46
CA VAL A 55 -0.58 23.68 27.00
C VAL A 55 -1.31 23.32 28.28
N ASP A 56 -1.27 24.21 29.28
CA ASP A 56 -2.05 24.09 30.51
C ASP A 56 -3.55 24.24 30.23
N GLN A 57 -4.40 23.49 30.97
CA GLN A 57 -5.84 23.49 30.78
C GLN A 57 -6.45 24.86 31.06
N ASP A 58 -6.06 25.52 32.18
CA ASP A 58 -6.58 26.82 32.57
C ASP A 58 -6.23 27.90 31.55
N PHE A 59 -5.05 27.75 30.91
CA PHE A 59 -4.62 28.64 29.85
C PHE A 59 -5.47 28.45 28.58
N LEU A 60 -5.77 27.20 28.18
CA LEU A 60 -6.67 26.93 27.06
C LEU A 60 -8.05 27.50 27.29
N GLU A 61 -8.63 27.29 28.49
CA GLU A 61 -9.95 27.80 28.86
C GLU A 61 -9.99 29.32 28.86
N THR A 62 -8.94 29.98 29.34
CA THR A 62 -8.84 31.45 29.33
C THR A 62 -8.72 31.99 27.91
N LYS A 63 -7.86 31.38 27.09
CA LYS A 63 -7.60 31.86 25.73
C LYS A 63 -8.79 31.66 24.79
N PHE A 64 -9.51 30.56 24.94
CA PHE A 64 -10.68 30.20 24.13
C PHE A 64 -11.99 30.33 24.95
N ALA A 65 -12.05 31.29 25.90
CA ALA A 65 -13.16 31.43 26.84
C ALA A 65 -14.53 31.50 26.15
N ASP A 66 -14.64 32.19 25.01
CA ASP A 66 -15.88 32.29 24.24
C ASP A 66 -16.38 30.93 23.75
N TYR A 67 -15.46 30.03 23.37
CA TYR A 67 -15.80 28.70 22.93
C TYR A 67 -16.17 27.81 24.12
N PHE A 68 -15.41 27.88 25.21
CA PHE A 68 -15.67 27.07 26.40
C PHE A 68 -17.01 27.43 27.06
N VAL A 69 -17.38 28.73 27.11
CA VAL A 69 -18.65 29.21 27.69
C VAL A 69 -19.87 28.86 26.83
N ARG A 70 -19.73 28.85 25.50
CA ARG A 70 -20.85 28.59 24.58
C ARG A 70 -21.18 27.12 24.39
N ASN A 71 -20.31 26.21 24.81
CA ASN A 71 -20.46 24.79 24.59
C ASN A 71 -20.68 24.04 25.90
N GLU A 72 -21.50 22.99 25.83
CA GLU A 72 -21.61 21.99 26.87
C GLU A 72 -20.46 21.01 26.79
N TRP A 73 -19.84 20.70 27.91
CA TRP A 73 -18.70 19.81 28.01
C TRP A 73 -19.12 18.47 28.64
N PRO A 74 -18.61 17.32 28.13
CA PRO A 74 -18.92 16.02 28.72
C PRO A 74 -18.44 15.97 30.18
N GLU A 75 -19.29 15.45 31.08
CA GLU A 75 -18.95 15.30 32.51
C GLU A 75 -18.06 14.04 32.71
N GLU A 76 -18.26 13.02 31.88
CA GLU A 76 -17.55 11.75 31.99
C GLU A 76 -16.16 11.81 31.32
N GLU A 77 -15.19 11.26 32.01
CA GLU A 77 -13.83 11.08 31.48
C GLU A 77 -13.70 9.70 30.83
N TYR A 78 -13.30 9.69 29.57
CA TYR A 78 -13.09 8.47 28.81
C TYR A 78 -11.61 8.23 28.53
N LEU A 79 -11.21 6.95 28.38
CA LEU A 79 -9.85 6.62 27.98
C LEU A 79 -9.55 7.20 26.60
N VAL A 80 -8.43 7.90 26.50
CA VAL A 80 -8.01 8.59 25.25
C VAL A 80 -7.95 7.64 24.06
N GLY A 81 -7.47 6.40 24.25
CA GLY A 81 -7.41 5.40 23.19
C GLY A 81 -8.78 5.05 22.60
N VAL A 82 -9.82 4.94 23.44
CA VAL A 82 -11.20 4.69 23.01
C VAL A 82 -11.74 5.87 22.19
N LEU A 83 -11.52 7.11 22.68
CA LEU A 83 -11.94 8.31 21.98
C LEU A 83 -11.28 8.45 20.61
N ILE A 84 -9.99 8.10 20.50
CA ILE A 84 -9.25 8.10 19.24
C ILE A 84 -9.87 7.11 18.23
N GLU A 85 -10.14 5.87 18.65
CA GLU A 85 -10.75 4.85 17.78
C GLU A 85 -12.13 5.25 17.26
N GLU A 86 -12.97 5.76 18.15
CA GLU A 86 -14.30 6.26 17.78
C GLU A 86 -14.22 7.48 16.86
N MET A 87 -13.31 8.42 17.15
CA MET A 87 -13.06 9.59 16.31
C MET A 87 -12.63 9.19 14.89
N MET A 88 -11.66 8.28 14.77
CA MET A 88 -11.19 7.77 13.47
C MET A 88 -12.29 7.02 12.71
N THR A 89 -13.13 6.28 13.42
CA THR A 89 -14.28 5.60 12.83
C THR A 89 -15.31 6.60 12.29
N LYS A 90 -15.64 7.64 13.07
CA LYS A 90 -16.53 8.74 12.67
C LYS A 90 -15.98 9.47 11.44
N TYR A 91 -14.71 9.84 11.47
CA TYR A 91 -14.02 10.51 10.35
C TYR A 91 -14.06 9.69 9.08
N ARG A 92 -13.66 8.40 9.14
CA ARG A 92 -13.69 7.49 7.99
C ARG A 92 -15.08 7.38 7.39
N LYS A 93 -16.10 7.19 8.24
CA LYS A 93 -17.50 7.09 7.78
C LYS A 93 -17.93 8.36 7.05
N ALA A 94 -17.70 9.52 7.64
CA ALA A 94 -18.10 10.79 7.05
C ALA A 94 -17.34 11.10 5.76
N THR A 95 -16.02 10.86 5.73
CA THR A 95 -15.20 11.08 4.54
C THR A 95 -15.58 10.13 3.42
N THR A 96 -15.81 8.84 3.73
CA THR A 96 -16.29 7.86 2.75
C THR A 96 -17.64 8.24 2.16
N GLN A 97 -18.59 8.67 3.01
CA GLN A 97 -19.90 9.14 2.54
C GLN A 97 -19.78 10.37 1.63
N SER A 98 -18.94 11.33 1.99
CA SER A 98 -18.69 12.53 1.17
C SER A 98 -18.10 12.17 -0.18
N VAL A 99 -17.12 11.25 -0.23
CA VAL A 99 -16.50 10.78 -1.47
C VAL A 99 -17.52 10.07 -2.37
N LEU A 100 -18.34 9.18 -1.80
CA LEU A 100 -19.35 8.46 -2.55
C LEU A 100 -20.42 9.41 -3.13
N LEU A 101 -20.81 10.43 -2.38
CA LEU A 101 -21.76 11.44 -2.86
C LEU A 101 -21.17 12.27 -4.00
N LYS A 102 -19.92 12.73 -3.86
CA LYS A 102 -19.21 13.45 -4.93
C LYS A 102 -19.03 12.60 -6.18
N ALA A 103 -18.69 11.33 -6.01
CA ALA A 103 -18.57 10.40 -7.13
C ALA A 103 -19.92 10.15 -7.82
N ALA A 104 -21.00 9.98 -7.05
CA ALA A 104 -22.35 9.85 -7.60
C ALA A 104 -22.78 11.08 -8.42
N THR A 105 -22.51 12.29 -7.93
CA THR A 105 -22.78 13.52 -8.68
C THR A 105 -21.94 13.61 -9.96
N ALA A 106 -20.65 13.20 -9.89
CA ALA A 106 -19.80 13.18 -11.08
C ALA A 106 -20.25 12.14 -12.13
N LEU A 107 -20.78 10.99 -11.69
CA LEU A 107 -21.35 9.96 -12.56
C LEU A 107 -22.51 10.47 -13.44
N GLU A 108 -23.30 11.42 -12.95
CA GLU A 108 -24.41 12.02 -13.71
C GLU A 108 -23.92 12.80 -14.94
N SER A 109 -22.74 13.41 -14.86
CA SER A 109 -22.14 14.21 -15.94
C SER A 109 -21.16 13.42 -16.80
N ASP A 110 -20.32 12.58 -16.20
CA ASP A 110 -19.31 11.74 -16.86
C ASP A 110 -19.04 10.47 -16.05
N PRO A 111 -19.50 9.30 -16.54
CA PRO A 111 -19.33 8.03 -15.84
C PRO A 111 -17.86 7.66 -15.58
N GLU A 112 -16.94 7.93 -16.50
CA GLU A 112 -15.53 7.60 -16.33
C GLU A 112 -14.89 8.45 -15.23
N SER A 113 -15.17 9.76 -15.21
CA SER A 113 -14.71 10.67 -14.16
C SER A 113 -15.26 10.30 -12.78
N GLY A 114 -16.53 9.93 -12.69
CA GLY A 114 -17.15 9.50 -11.43
C GLY A 114 -16.50 8.25 -10.86
N ILE A 115 -16.26 7.24 -11.69
CA ILE A 115 -15.57 6.00 -11.28
C ILE A 115 -14.13 6.30 -10.85
N ALA A 116 -13.39 7.09 -11.64
CA ALA A 116 -12.02 7.45 -11.31
C ALA A 116 -11.93 8.22 -9.99
N LEU A 117 -12.85 9.15 -9.74
CA LEU A 117 -12.93 9.90 -8.48
C LEU A 117 -13.18 8.97 -7.28
N ALA A 118 -14.12 8.04 -7.41
CA ALA A 118 -14.43 7.06 -6.36
C ALA A 118 -13.20 6.19 -6.04
N LEU A 119 -12.61 5.55 -7.05
CA LEU A 119 -11.46 4.67 -6.88
C LEU A 119 -10.27 5.38 -6.26
N ASN A 120 -9.91 6.56 -6.78
CA ASN A 120 -8.76 7.32 -6.29
C ASN A 120 -8.96 7.78 -4.84
N SER A 121 -10.15 8.28 -4.52
CA SER A 121 -10.42 8.82 -3.19
C SER A 121 -10.59 7.73 -2.14
N LEU A 122 -11.28 6.63 -2.45
CA LEU A 122 -11.43 5.50 -1.54
C LEU A 122 -10.10 4.79 -1.29
N SER A 123 -9.24 4.66 -2.30
CA SER A 123 -7.89 4.13 -2.13
C SER A 123 -7.03 4.99 -1.20
N LYS A 124 -7.16 6.32 -1.26
CA LYS A 124 -6.47 7.23 -0.32
C LYS A 124 -6.94 7.00 1.12
N ILE A 125 -8.26 6.92 1.36
CA ILE A 125 -8.82 6.65 2.69
C ILE A 125 -8.31 5.32 3.23
N GLN A 126 -8.25 4.28 2.41
CA GLN A 126 -7.75 2.96 2.79
C GLN A 126 -6.25 2.99 3.12
N ASN A 127 -5.43 3.66 2.31
CA ASN A 127 -3.98 3.72 2.48
C ASN A 127 -3.55 4.60 3.66
N ASP A 128 -4.27 5.68 3.93
CA ASP A 128 -4.00 6.58 5.06
C ASP A 128 -4.06 5.85 6.41
N THR A 129 -4.91 4.83 6.47
CA THR A 129 -5.04 3.97 7.66
C THR A 129 -3.88 2.99 7.83
N SER A 130 -3.32 2.48 6.72
CA SER A 130 -2.29 1.43 6.76
C SER A 130 -0.88 1.97 7.01
N THR A 131 -0.65 3.26 6.73
CA THR A 131 0.68 3.88 6.85
C THR A 131 1.02 4.23 8.30
N ARG A 132 0.01 4.49 9.15
CA ARG A 132 0.18 4.95 10.55
C ARG A 132 0.50 3.82 11.53
N GLU A 133 0.11 2.59 11.25
CA GLU A 133 0.48 1.42 12.07
C GLU A 133 1.96 1.02 11.95
N ARG A 134 2.71 1.68 11.06
CA ARG A 134 4.12 1.36 10.78
C ARG A 134 5.14 2.28 11.45
N LEU A 135 4.69 3.34 12.12
CA LEU A 135 5.59 4.22 12.86
C LEU A 135 5.85 3.63 14.23
N GLU A 136 7.09 3.26 14.48
CA GLU A 136 7.57 2.72 15.76
C GLU A 136 8.86 3.45 16.12
N VAL A 137 8.98 3.91 17.36
CA VAL A 137 10.25 4.43 17.87
C VAL A 137 11.24 3.27 17.97
N TYR A 138 12.46 3.42 17.47
CA TYR A 138 13.43 2.33 17.32
C TYR A 138 13.65 1.51 18.59
N GLY A 139 13.65 2.15 19.78
CA GLY A 139 13.78 1.47 21.08
C GLY A 139 12.54 0.68 21.51
N GLU A 140 11.35 1.07 21.02
CA GLU A 140 10.12 0.35 21.31
C GLU A 140 10.10 -1.00 20.58
N GLY A 141 9.44 -1.99 21.19
CA GLY A 141 9.32 -3.33 20.59
C GLY A 141 10.64 -4.10 20.44
N TYR A 142 11.75 -3.67 21.06
CA TYR A 142 13.02 -4.41 21.00
C TYR A 142 12.87 -5.86 21.46
N ASP A 143 12.25 -6.09 22.61
CA ASP A 143 12.04 -7.44 23.15
C ASP A 143 11.15 -8.28 22.23
N ARG A 144 10.15 -7.67 21.61
CA ARG A 144 9.32 -8.33 20.59
C ARG A 144 10.17 -8.79 19.40
N ARG A 145 11.08 -7.94 18.89
CA ARG A 145 11.97 -8.30 17.77
C ARG A 145 12.91 -9.45 18.16
N VAL A 146 13.45 -9.42 19.37
CA VAL A 146 14.30 -10.52 19.89
C VAL A 146 13.50 -11.81 20.03
N ASN A 147 12.30 -11.76 20.61
CA ASN A 147 11.43 -12.92 20.76
C ASN A 147 11.04 -13.52 19.42
N ASN A 148 10.67 -12.69 18.43
CA ASN A 148 10.39 -13.14 17.08
C ASN A 148 11.58 -13.86 16.45
N TYR A 149 12.81 -13.34 16.66
CA TYR A 149 14.03 -13.99 16.19
C TYR A 149 14.23 -15.36 16.87
N LEU A 150 14.03 -15.45 18.19
CA LEU A 150 14.17 -16.70 18.93
C LEU A 150 13.13 -17.74 18.51
N GLU A 151 11.88 -17.32 18.24
CA GLU A 151 10.84 -18.20 17.70
C GLU A 151 11.22 -18.73 16.31
N GLU A 152 11.82 -17.90 15.47
CA GLU A 152 12.30 -18.30 14.16
C GLU A 152 13.48 -19.28 14.23
N VAL A 153 14.37 -19.10 15.19
CA VAL A 153 15.48 -20.05 15.43
C VAL A 153 14.94 -21.39 15.94
N ALA A 154 13.93 -21.37 16.82
CA ALA A 154 13.31 -22.58 17.36
C ALA A 154 12.48 -23.34 16.31
N ASN A 155 11.95 -22.66 15.30
CA ASN A 155 11.14 -23.25 14.22
C ASN A 155 11.74 -22.93 12.84
N PRO A 156 12.85 -23.57 12.46
CA PRO A 156 13.54 -23.30 11.18
C PRO A 156 12.76 -23.74 9.93
N THR A 157 11.59 -24.36 10.10
CA THR A 157 10.70 -24.81 9.00
C THR A 157 9.92 -23.68 8.34
N ARG A 158 9.99 -22.46 8.85
CA ARG A 158 9.39 -21.29 8.19
C ARG A 158 10.20 -21.02 6.92
N ASP A 159 9.62 -21.36 5.79
CA ASP A 159 10.21 -21.09 4.47
C ASP A 159 10.24 -19.56 4.26
N LYS A 160 11.37 -18.93 4.60
CA LYS A 160 11.58 -17.48 4.46
C LYS A 160 11.89 -17.07 3.03
N LYS A 161 11.86 -18.03 2.10
CA LYS A 161 12.15 -17.74 0.71
C LYS A 161 11.05 -16.87 0.14
N GLY A 162 11.42 -15.66 -0.25
CA GLY A 162 10.58 -14.79 -1.04
C GLY A 162 10.31 -15.35 -2.45
N ILE A 163 9.77 -14.52 -3.31
CA ILE A 163 9.53 -14.89 -4.71
C ILE A 163 10.86 -15.15 -5.40
N TYR A 164 10.98 -16.33 -6.01
CA TYR A 164 12.18 -16.81 -6.67
C TYR A 164 12.54 -15.99 -7.92
N LEU A 165 13.80 -15.58 -8.04
CA LEU A 165 14.29 -14.67 -9.08
C LEU A 165 14.73 -15.35 -10.37
N GLY A 166 14.69 -16.69 -10.44
CA GLY A 166 15.07 -17.45 -11.63
C GLY A 166 16.52 -17.93 -11.67
N TRP A 167 17.35 -17.57 -10.69
CA TRP A 167 18.75 -18.00 -10.56
C TRP A 167 19.06 -18.42 -9.13
N ASP A 168 19.50 -19.65 -8.92
CA ASP A 168 19.77 -20.23 -7.59
C ASP A 168 20.79 -19.39 -6.82
N GLU A 169 21.92 -19.05 -7.45
CA GLU A 169 22.98 -18.24 -6.84
C GLU A 169 22.47 -16.88 -6.36
N LEU A 170 21.60 -16.23 -7.14
CA LEU A 170 21.01 -14.96 -6.76
C LEU A 170 20.03 -15.12 -5.59
N ASN A 171 19.23 -16.18 -5.61
CA ASN A 171 18.28 -16.47 -4.55
C ASN A 171 18.97 -16.87 -3.24
N ASP A 172 20.08 -17.60 -3.29
CA ASP A 172 20.85 -17.98 -2.10
C ASP A 172 21.43 -16.74 -1.40
N HIS A 173 21.73 -15.68 -2.15
CA HIS A 173 22.23 -14.41 -1.59
C HIS A 173 21.12 -13.45 -1.13
N MET A 174 20.02 -13.41 -1.87
CA MET A 174 18.94 -12.43 -1.66
C MET A 174 17.70 -12.99 -0.96
N TYR A 175 17.60 -14.31 -0.85
CA TYR A 175 16.41 -15.02 -0.32
C TYR A 175 15.11 -14.75 -1.10
N GLY A 176 15.22 -14.36 -2.39
CA GLY A 176 14.11 -13.94 -3.22
C GLY A 176 13.57 -12.54 -2.87
N ILE A 177 12.49 -12.10 -3.52
CA ILE A 177 11.81 -10.83 -3.22
C ILE A 177 10.78 -11.08 -2.13
N GLN A 178 10.94 -10.41 -0.98
CA GLN A 178 10.03 -10.55 0.14
C GLN A 178 8.77 -9.69 -0.05
N LYS A 179 7.71 -10.04 0.65
CA LYS A 179 6.46 -9.28 0.61
C LYS A 179 6.68 -7.84 1.07
N GLY A 180 6.30 -6.89 0.23
CA GLY A 180 6.45 -5.45 0.49
C GLY A 180 7.80 -4.87 0.05
N GLU A 181 8.69 -5.66 -0.51
CA GLU A 181 9.94 -5.18 -1.08
C GLU A 181 9.78 -4.71 -2.53
N LEU A 182 10.64 -3.78 -2.91
CA LEU A 182 10.79 -3.30 -4.29
C LEU A 182 12.15 -3.73 -4.84
N ALA A 183 12.14 -4.58 -5.87
CA ALA A 183 13.34 -4.94 -6.62
C ALA A 183 13.42 -4.14 -7.93
N VAL A 184 14.59 -3.57 -8.24
CA VAL A 184 14.82 -2.78 -9.45
C VAL A 184 15.98 -3.36 -10.25
N VAL A 185 15.71 -3.71 -11.51
CA VAL A 185 16.74 -4.17 -12.46
C VAL A 185 17.25 -2.97 -13.26
N VAL A 186 18.53 -2.63 -13.07
CA VAL A 186 19.18 -1.50 -13.73
C VAL A 186 20.23 -1.98 -14.72
N GLY A 187 20.34 -1.27 -15.84
CA GLY A 187 21.34 -1.56 -16.87
C GLY A 187 21.24 -0.60 -18.06
N ILE A 188 22.28 -0.54 -18.88
CA ILE A 188 22.25 0.25 -20.12
C ILE A 188 21.21 -0.27 -21.11
N PRO A 189 20.82 0.48 -22.15
CA PRO A 189 19.90 0.00 -23.17
C PRO A 189 20.40 -1.29 -23.85
N ASN A 190 19.46 -2.18 -24.20
CA ASN A 190 19.69 -3.43 -24.95
C ASN A 190 20.52 -4.52 -24.25
N VAL A 191 20.78 -4.43 -22.93
CA VAL A 191 21.49 -5.48 -22.17
C VAL A 191 20.58 -6.61 -21.67
N GLY A 192 19.28 -6.55 -21.95
CA GLY A 192 18.36 -7.63 -21.58
C GLY A 192 17.54 -7.40 -20.31
N LYS A 193 17.43 -6.17 -19.77
CA LYS A 193 16.60 -5.86 -18.57
C LYS A 193 15.19 -6.47 -18.65
N SER A 194 14.50 -6.27 -19.76
CA SER A 194 13.14 -6.81 -19.96
C SER A 194 13.10 -8.34 -20.01
N TRP A 195 14.19 -8.98 -20.46
CA TRP A 195 14.33 -10.43 -20.41
C TRP A 195 14.48 -10.94 -18.99
N VAL A 196 15.28 -10.25 -18.15
CA VAL A 196 15.39 -10.56 -16.72
C VAL A 196 14.03 -10.51 -16.05
N GLY A 197 13.25 -9.44 -16.27
CA GLY A 197 11.88 -9.35 -15.78
C GLY A 197 10.97 -10.49 -16.25
N SER A 198 11.10 -10.89 -17.51
CA SER A 198 10.34 -12.03 -18.07
C SER A 198 10.74 -13.37 -17.44
N VAL A 199 12.04 -13.58 -17.15
CA VAL A 199 12.52 -14.79 -16.46
C VAL A 199 11.97 -14.84 -15.03
N ILE A 200 12.07 -13.74 -14.28
CA ILE A 200 11.55 -13.66 -12.91
C ILE A 200 10.04 -13.95 -12.88
N ALA A 201 9.28 -13.34 -13.79
CA ALA A 201 7.84 -13.54 -13.87
C ALA A 201 7.48 -15.00 -14.18
N LEU A 202 8.17 -15.62 -15.12
CA LEU A 202 7.95 -17.00 -15.51
C LEU A 202 8.28 -17.97 -14.38
N GLU A 203 9.44 -17.80 -13.73
CA GLU A 203 9.88 -18.66 -12.64
C GLU A 203 9.02 -18.52 -11.39
N ALA A 204 8.53 -17.30 -11.09
CA ALA A 204 7.55 -17.09 -10.04
C ALA A 204 6.22 -17.80 -10.32
N ALA A 205 5.71 -17.70 -11.56
CA ALA A 205 4.49 -18.39 -11.98
C ALA A 205 4.63 -19.92 -11.94
N ARG A 206 5.76 -20.49 -12.37
CA ARG A 206 6.08 -21.92 -12.26
C ARG A 206 6.00 -22.42 -10.81
N ARG A 207 6.28 -21.54 -9.84
CA ARG A 207 6.19 -21.81 -8.39
C ARG A 207 4.81 -21.45 -7.80
N LYS A 208 3.81 -21.21 -8.67
CA LYS A 208 2.43 -20.91 -8.31
C LYS A 208 2.23 -19.59 -7.57
N ASN A 209 3.18 -18.64 -7.72
CA ASN A 209 2.94 -17.27 -7.29
C ASN A 209 2.15 -16.54 -8.38
N LYS A 210 1.13 -15.79 -7.98
CA LYS A 210 0.34 -14.97 -8.90
C LYS A 210 1.10 -13.71 -9.29
N VAL A 211 1.50 -13.63 -10.56
CA VAL A 211 2.32 -12.54 -11.09
C VAL A 211 1.51 -11.67 -12.04
N TYR A 212 1.40 -10.38 -11.71
CA TYR A 212 0.86 -9.37 -12.61
C TYR A 212 1.99 -8.67 -13.37
N PHE A 213 2.16 -8.99 -14.64
CA PHE A 213 3.23 -8.46 -15.50
C PHE A 213 2.70 -7.33 -16.39
N ALA A 214 3.00 -6.08 -16.04
CA ALA A 214 2.64 -4.91 -16.82
C ALA A 214 3.76 -4.54 -17.81
N SER A 215 3.54 -4.80 -19.11
CA SER A 215 4.45 -4.39 -20.16
C SER A 215 4.09 -2.99 -20.68
N LEU A 216 4.87 -1.98 -20.30
CA LEU A 216 4.62 -0.57 -20.66
C LEU A 216 5.30 -0.15 -21.98
N GLU A 217 6.24 -0.94 -22.46
CA GLU A 217 7.04 -0.65 -23.65
C GLU A 217 6.67 -1.56 -24.83
N LEU A 218 6.45 -2.84 -24.57
CA LEU A 218 6.16 -3.83 -25.62
C LEU A 218 4.66 -4.12 -25.70
N ARG A 219 4.21 -4.41 -26.92
CA ARG A 219 2.87 -4.95 -27.17
C ARG A 219 2.72 -6.33 -26.54
N LYS A 220 1.51 -6.67 -26.15
CA LYS A 220 1.17 -7.93 -25.48
C LYS A 220 1.68 -9.17 -26.24
N GLU A 221 1.50 -9.18 -27.55
CA GLU A 221 1.90 -10.30 -28.42
C GLU A 221 3.42 -10.57 -28.36
N LEU A 222 4.23 -9.49 -28.35
CA LEU A 222 5.69 -9.62 -28.25
C LEU A 222 6.13 -10.08 -26.86
N THR A 223 5.44 -9.66 -25.83
CA THR A 223 5.69 -10.12 -24.46
C THR A 223 5.36 -11.61 -24.31
N LEU A 224 4.20 -12.05 -24.81
CA LEU A 224 3.79 -13.44 -24.82
C LEU A 224 4.79 -14.31 -25.61
N MET A 225 5.20 -13.86 -26.81
CA MET A 225 6.20 -14.55 -27.62
C MET A 225 7.54 -14.73 -26.89
N ARG A 226 7.98 -13.75 -26.10
CA ARG A 226 9.19 -13.87 -25.26
C ARG A 226 9.04 -14.94 -24.18
N LEU A 227 7.89 -14.96 -23.50
CA LEU A 227 7.59 -15.96 -22.48
C LEU A 227 7.52 -17.37 -23.08
N ASP A 228 6.89 -17.52 -24.26
CA ASP A 228 6.88 -18.78 -25.01
C ASP A 228 8.29 -19.28 -25.35
N CYS A 229 9.17 -18.35 -25.78
CA CYS A 229 10.57 -18.67 -26.08
C CYS A 229 11.34 -19.10 -24.83
N LEU A 230 11.11 -18.45 -23.68
CA LEU A 230 11.75 -18.83 -22.42
C LEU A 230 11.25 -20.20 -21.93
N ALA A 231 9.95 -20.47 -22.04
CA ALA A 231 9.38 -21.76 -21.64
C ALA A 231 9.82 -22.91 -22.53
N SER A 232 9.87 -22.70 -23.85
CA SER A 232 10.18 -23.75 -24.84
C SER A 232 11.67 -23.88 -25.20
N GLY A 233 12.49 -22.89 -24.83
CA GLY A 233 13.90 -22.81 -25.20
C GLY A 233 14.13 -22.57 -26.70
N VAL A 234 13.14 -22.02 -27.45
CA VAL A 234 13.33 -21.68 -28.86
C VAL A 234 13.91 -20.26 -29.03
N PRO A 235 14.73 -20.04 -30.08
CA PRO A 235 15.32 -18.72 -30.31
C PRO A 235 14.25 -17.66 -30.67
N TYR A 236 14.17 -16.58 -29.91
CA TYR A 236 13.21 -15.49 -30.13
C TYR A 236 13.26 -14.91 -31.54
N SER A 237 14.49 -14.64 -32.08
CA SER A 237 14.66 -14.05 -33.40
C SER A 237 14.13 -14.92 -34.54
N ARG A 238 14.14 -16.23 -34.38
CA ARG A 238 13.57 -17.15 -35.35
C ARG A 238 12.07 -17.26 -35.22
N TYR A 239 11.58 -17.29 -33.99
CA TYR A 239 10.14 -17.31 -33.75
C TYR A 239 9.46 -16.05 -34.31
N GLU A 240 9.99 -14.86 -33.99
CA GLU A 240 9.50 -13.56 -34.46
C GLU A 240 9.44 -13.48 -36.00
N ARG A 241 10.42 -14.09 -36.70
CA ARG A 241 10.49 -14.09 -38.18
C ARG A 241 9.76 -15.24 -38.84
N GLY A 242 9.12 -16.14 -38.09
CA GLY A 242 8.49 -17.34 -38.63
C GLY A 242 9.47 -18.34 -39.21
N GLN A 243 10.72 -18.40 -38.70
CA GLN A 243 11.82 -19.19 -39.23
C GLN A 243 12.25 -20.33 -38.28
N LEU A 244 11.32 -20.86 -37.46
CA LEU A 244 11.60 -22.02 -36.63
C LEU A 244 11.85 -23.26 -37.48
N THR A 245 12.85 -24.01 -37.12
CA THR A 245 13.10 -25.34 -37.68
C THR A 245 12.01 -26.33 -37.23
N PRO A 246 11.80 -27.45 -37.90
CA PRO A 246 10.84 -28.47 -37.46
C PRO A 246 11.06 -28.95 -36.02
N ASN A 247 12.30 -29.05 -35.58
CA ASN A 247 12.65 -29.45 -34.21
C ASN A 247 12.32 -28.35 -33.19
N GLU A 248 12.58 -27.08 -33.52
CA GLU A 248 12.19 -25.93 -32.68
C GLU A 248 10.66 -25.79 -32.57
N LEU A 249 9.96 -25.96 -33.70
CA LEU A 249 8.49 -25.96 -33.70
C LEU A 249 7.93 -27.11 -32.84
N ARG A 250 8.56 -28.28 -32.86
CA ARG A 250 8.17 -29.39 -31.98
C ARG A 250 8.33 -29.02 -30.52
N ARG A 251 9.50 -28.46 -30.11
CA ARG A 251 9.72 -27.99 -28.72
C ARG A 251 8.71 -26.95 -28.29
N LEU A 252 8.39 -25.97 -29.16
CA LEU A 252 7.36 -24.95 -28.86
C LEU A 252 6.00 -25.60 -28.62
N LYS A 253 5.64 -26.64 -29.38
CA LYS A 253 4.39 -27.38 -29.17
C LYS A 253 4.40 -28.23 -27.90
N GLU A 254 5.52 -28.84 -27.56
CA GLU A 254 5.70 -29.66 -26.35
C GLU A 254 5.64 -28.86 -25.08
N ALA A 255 6.10 -27.59 -25.10
CA ALA A 255 5.99 -26.68 -23.97
C ALA A 255 4.55 -26.30 -23.61
N ARG A 256 3.55 -26.64 -24.46
CA ARG A 256 2.15 -26.24 -24.24
C ARG A 256 1.58 -26.73 -22.92
N GLU A 257 1.84 -27.99 -22.56
CA GLU A 257 1.28 -28.57 -21.33
C GLU A 257 1.79 -27.82 -20.08
N GLU A 258 3.10 -27.59 -20.04
CA GLU A 258 3.75 -26.83 -18.99
C GLU A 258 3.22 -25.38 -18.94
N ILE A 259 3.12 -24.70 -20.10
CA ILE A 259 2.58 -23.33 -20.18
C ILE A 259 1.13 -23.28 -19.68
N MET A 260 0.31 -24.28 -19.96
CA MET A 260 -1.07 -24.32 -19.48
C MET A 260 -1.15 -24.54 -17.96
N GLU A 261 -0.21 -25.28 -17.36
CA GLU A 261 -0.17 -25.51 -15.91
C GLU A 261 0.17 -24.24 -15.13
N PHE A 262 1.23 -23.51 -15.52
CA PHE A 262 1.62 -22.29 -14.78
C PHE A 262 0.96 -21.01 -15.30
N GLY A 263 0.40 -21.04 -16.50
CA GLY A 263 -0.16 -19.85 -17.16
C GLY A 263 -1.31 -19.19 -16.41
N GLU A 264 -2.03 -19.94 -15.58
CA GLU A 264 -3.07 -19.40 -14.71
C GLU A 264 -2.52 -18.48 -13.60
N TYR A 265 -1.21 -18.55 -13.32
CA TYR A 265 -0.52 -17.73 -12.33
C TYR A 265 0.15 -16.50 -12.92
N LEU A 266 0.09 -16.28 -14.24
CA LEU A 266 0.77 -15.18 -14.91
C LEU A 266 -0.19 -14.36 -15.77
N MET A 267 -0.54 -13.18 -15.28
CA MET A 267 -1.36 -12.21 -16.01
C MET A 267 -0.48 -11.21 -16.76
N ILE A 268 -0.69 -11.07 -18.07
CA ILE A 268 0.01 -10.10 -18.90
C ILE A 268 -0.91 -8.94 -19.25
N ASP A 269 -0.52 -7.74 -18.84
CA ASP A 269 -1.17 -6.47 -19.21
C ASP A 269 -0.23 -5.63 -20.09
N SER A 270 -0.77 -5.04 -21.15
CA SER A 270 -0.08 -4.07 -21.99
C SER A 270 -0.99 -2.88 -22.20
N PRO A 271 -1.06 -1.98 -21.22
CA PRO A 271 -1.99 -0.86 -21.25
C PRO A 271 -1.69 0.08 -22.43
N ALA A 272 -2.67 0.28 -23.29
CA ALA A 272 -2.55 1.08 -24.51
C ALA A 272 -2.69 2.57 -24.23
N ARG A 273 -3.58 2.94 -23.32
CA ARG A 273 -3.91 4.33 -23.00
C ARG A 273 -2.99 4.89 -21.92
N LYS A 274 -2.70 6.19 -22.01
CA LYS A 274 -1.80 6.86 -21.04
C LYS A 274 -2.31 6.83 -19.60
N ASN A 275 -3.61 6.96 -19.38
CA ASN A 275 -4.25 6.88 -18.06
C ASN A 275 -4.17 5.47 -17.45
N GLU A 276 -4.19 4.41 -18.27
CA GLU A 276 -4.05 3.01 -17.84
C GLU A 276 -2.63 2.65 -17.40
N ARG A 277 -1.66 3.56 -17.60
CA ARG A 277 -0.24 3.39 -17.22
C ARG A 277 0.10 4.04 -15.89
N SER A 278 -0.87 4.58 -15.17
CA SER A 278 -0.61 5.12 -13.83
C SER A 278 -0.29 3.99 -12.85
N VAL A 279 0.60 4.26 -11.89
CA VAL A 279 0.95 3.28 -10.85
C VAL A 279 -0.28 2.82 -10.08
N LEU A 280 -1.21 3.73 -9.82
CA LEU A 280 -2.44 3.42 -9.10
C LEU A 280 -3.34 2.47 -9.89
N GLU A 281 -3.49 2.67 -11.20
CA GLU A 281 -4.28 1.82 -12.08
C GLU A 281 -3.69 0.40 -12.16
N LEU A 282 -2.37 0.30 -12.39
CA LEU A 282 -1.68 -0.98 -12.44
C LEU A 282 -1.78 -1.72 -11.09
N TYR A 283 -1.58 -1.00 -9.99
CA TYR A 283 -1.75 -1.55 -8.65
C TYR A 283 -3.17 -2.06 -8.39
N SER A 284 -4.18 -1.30 -8.79
CA SER A 284 -5.59 -1.70 -8.63
C SER A 284 -5.91 -2.99 -9.39
N LYS A 285 -5.41 -3.13 -10.63
CA LYS A 285 -5.56 -4.34 -11.43
C LYS A 285 -4.85 -5.54 -10.79
N ALA A 286 -3.60 -5.36 -10.37
CA ALA A 286 -2.81 -6.39 -9.69
C ALA A 286 -3.50 -6.86 -8.41
N LYS A 287 -3.97 -5.93 -7.57
CA LYS A 287 -4.69 -6.22 -6.33
C LYS A 287 -6.02 -6.92 -6.58
N HIS A 288 -6.79 -6.48 -7.58
CA HIS A 288 -8.07 -7.12 -7.94
C HIS A 288 -7.86 -8.57 -8.38
N TRP A 289 -6.80 -8.84 -9.12
CA TRP A 289 -6.46 -10.20 -9.52
C TRP A 289 -5.85 -11.04 -8.38
N GLY A 290 -5.44 -10.40 -7.28
CA GLY A 290 -4.82 -11.05 -6.13
C GLY A 290 -3.37 -11.43 -6.39
N ALA A 291 -2.60 -10.56 -7.05
CA ALA A 291 -1.20 -10.79 -7.34
C ALA A 291 -0.35 -10.86 -6.07
N ASP A 292 0.59 -11.80 -6.05
CA ASP A 292 1.65 -11.92 -5.03
C ASP A 292 2.84 -11.00 -5.41
N MET A 293 3.01 -10.77 -6.73
CA MET A 293 4.07 -9.97 -7.33
C MET A 293 3.52 -9.15 -8.51
#